data_c433a436076b7ce39963873906a8483a
#
_entry.id   c433a436076b7ce39963873906a8483a
#
_cell.length_a   1.000
_cell.length_b   1.000
_cell.length_c   1.000
_cell.angle_alpha   90.00
_cell.angle_beta   90.00
_cell.angle_gamma   90.00
#
_symmetry.space_group_name_H-M   'P 1'
#
loop_
_entity.id
_entity.type
_entity.pdbx_description
1 polymer ?
#
loop_
_entity_poly.entity_id
_entity_poly.type
_entity_poly.pdbx_seq_one_letter_code
_entity_poly.pdbx_strand_id
1 'polypeptide(L)'
;AFEEDITTLVWRKDASGWRCSGPMTPLLEGDKGDYAACVLGLRDYVRKNGFPGVLLGVSGGIDSALCAAIAVDALGADKVRGIMLPFKYTAQVSLDDAAELTKALGIRYEVLPIADAVNGFEKILSVPFAGLARDITEENLQARTRGTLLMAISNKTGAMVVTTGNKSEMSVGYATLYGDMNGGFNPIKDLYKTEVFRLSRLRNAWKPDGARGPDGV
;
A
#
# COMPACT_ATOMS: atom_id res chain seq x y z
N ALA A 1 -13.18 16.30 -9.28
CA ALA A 1 -12.82 14.93 -9.67
C ALA A 1 -12.68 14.05 -8.42
N PHE A 2 -12.81 12.74 -8.57
CA PHE A 2 -12.69 11.73 -7.49
C PHE A 2 -13.81 11.74 -6.42
N GLU A 3 -14.93 12.40 -6.70
CA GLU A 3 -16.15 12.38 -5.90
C GLU A 3 -17.36 12.07 -6.79
N GLU A 4 -18.40 11.47 -6.19
CA GLU A 4 -19.68 11.30 -6.88
C GLU A 4 -20.31 12.68 -7.11
N ASP A 5 -20.75 12.94 -8.35
CA ASP A 5 -21.38 14.21 -8.74
C ASP A 5 -22.53 13.95 -9.72
N ILE A 6 -23.62 14.68 -9.52
CA ILE A 6 -24.76 14.73 -10.45
C ILE A 6 -24.91 16.16 -10.90
N THR A 7 -24.52 16.42 -12.15
CA THR A 7 -24.49 17.77 -12.69
C THR A 7 -25.46 17.91 -13.84
N THR A 8 -26.25 18.99 -13.82
CA THR A 8 -27.12 19.35 -14.93
C THR A 8 -26.38 20.20 -15.95
N LEU A 9 -26.32 19.71 -17.20
CA LEU A 9 -25.76 20.41 -18.34
C LEU A 9 -26.89 20.95 -19.24
N VAL A 10 -26.76 22.18 -19.69
CA VAL A 10 -27.71 22.82 -20.65
C VAL A 10 -27.03 22.90 -22.02
N TRP A 11 -27.68 22.26 -22.99
CA TRP A 11 -27.30 22.33 -24.41
C TRP A 11 -28.21 23.28 -25.16
N ARG A 12 -27.60 24.24 -25.84
CA ARG A 12 -28.34 25.19 -26.71
C ARG A 12 -27.74 25.14 -28.11
N LYS A 13 -28.63 25.20 -29.13
CA LYS A 13 -28.22 25.31 -30.52
C LYS A 13 -28.38 26.74 -30.97
N ASP A 14 -27.35 27.34 -31.53
CA ASP A 14 -27.37 28.66 -32.18
C ASP A 14 -26.86 28.55 -33.63
N ALA A 15 -26.69 29.69 -34.29
CA ALA A 15 -26.20 29.74 -35.66
C ALA A 15 -24.78 29.18 -35.84
N SER A 16 -23.98 29.11 -34.78
CA SER A 16 -22.62 28.57 -34.77
C SER A 16 -22.54 27.09 -34.38
N GLY A 17 -23.67 26.46 -34.02
CA GLY A 17 -23.76 25.05 -33.62
C GLY A 17 -24.26 24.84 -32.18
N TRP A 18 -23.94 23.66 -31.62
CA TRP A 18 -24.32 23.33 -30.26
C TRP A 18 -23.32 23.88 -29.25
N ARG A 19 -23.82 24.48 -28.19
CA ARG A 19 -23.04 24.91 -27.02
C ARG A 19 -23.53 24.23 -25.75
N CYS A 20 -22.60 23.72 -24.97
CA CYS A 20 -22.85 23.18 -23.62
C CYS A 20 -22.50 24.23 -22.58
N SER A 21 -23.33 24.37 -21.58
CA SER A 21 -23.06 25.18 -20.38
C SER A 21 -23.46 24.41 -19.11
N GLY A 22 -22.70 24.58 -18.06
CA GLY A 22 -22.91 23.95 -16.76
C GLY A 22 -21.75 24.22 -15.80
N PRO A 23 -21.81 23.72 -14.59
CA PRO A 23 -20.69 23.79 -13.66
C PRO A 23 -19.44 23.13 -14.24
N MET A 24 -18.29 23.73 -13.99
CA MET A 24 -16.98 23.16 -14.34
C MET A 24 -16.17 23.01 -13.06
N THR A 25 -15.85 21.77 -12.70
CA THR A 25 -14.97 21.49 -11.57
C THR A 25 -13.53 21.37 -12.06
N PRO A 26 -12.57 22.09 -11.46
CA PRO A 26 -11.17 21.91 -11.79
C PRO A 26 -10.72 20.46 -11.57
N LEU A 27 -9.94 19.92 -12.50
CA LEU A 27 -9.32 18.62 -12.32
C LEU A 27 -8.07 18.79 -11.45
N LEU A 28 -7.83 17.80 -10.58
CA LEU A 28 -6.53 17.66 -9.95
C LEU A 28 -5.56 17.11 -10.99
N GLU A 29 -4.43 17.77 -11.13
CA GLU A 29 -3.40 17.41 -12.12
C GLU A 29 -2.08 17.07 -11.42
N GLY A 30 -1.19 16.35 -12.14
CA GLY A 30 0.12 15.95 -11.67
C GLY A 30 0.06 15.13 -10.38
N ASP A 31 1.03 15.31 -9.51
CA ASP A 31 1.21 14.54 -8.27
C ASP A 31 -0.04 14.53 -7.37
N LYS A 32 -0.81 15.62 -7.35
CA LYS A 32 -2.08 15.68 -6.60
C LYS A 32 -3.14 14.77 -7.20
N GLY A 33 -3.25 14.75 -8.51
CA GLY A 33 -4.16 13.85 -9.24
C GLY A 33 -3.78 12.39 -9.03
N ASP A 34 -2.49 12.08 -9.15
CA ASP A 34 -1.96 10.71 -8.99
C ASP A 34 -2.20 10.18 -7.57
N TYR A 35 -1.90 11.01 -6.55
CA TYR A 35 -2.16 10.62 -5.16
C TYR A 35 -3.65 10.41 -4.88
N ALA A 36 -4.50 11.34 -5.33
CA ALA A 36 -5.94 11.23 -5.15
C ALA A 36 -6.53 10.00 -5.86
N ALA A 37 -5.99 9.64 -7.02
CA ALA A 37 -6.37 8.41 -7.74
C ALA A 37 -6.01 7.15 -6.95
N CYS A 38 -4.81 7.09 -6.33
CA CYS A 38 -4.41 5.99 -5.47
C CYS A 38 -5.36 5.83 -4.26
N VAL A 39 -5.70 6.95 -3.61
CA VAL A 39 -6.65 6.97 -2.47
C VAL A 39 -8.03 6.49 -2.90
N LEU A 40 -8.56 7.01 -4.02
CA LEU A 40 -9.86 6.61 -4.55
C LEU A 40 -9.89 5.13 -4.92
N GLY A 41 -8.87 4.66 -5.66
CA GLY A 41 -8.79 3.28 -6.13
C GLY A 41 -8.84 2.29 -4.97
N LEU A 42 -8.06 2.51 -3.92
CA LEU A 42 -8.07 1.66 -2.73
C LEU A 42 -9.41 1.74 -1.98
N ARG A 43 -9.92 2.95 -1.76
CA ARG A 43 -11.20 3.17 -1.07
C ARG A 43 -12.34 2.42 -1.74
N ASP A 44 -12.46 2.59 -3.04
CA ASP A 44 -13.53 1.99 -3.82
C ASP A 44 -13.41 0.48 -3.90
N TYR A 45 -12.19 -0.05 -4.09
CA TYR A 45 -11.97 -1.49 -4.11
C TYR A 45 -12.37 -2.15 -2.78
N VAL A 46 -11.94 -1.59 -1.65
CA VAL A 46 -12.27 -2.09 -0.31
C VAL A 46 -13.80 -2.05 -0.07
N ARG A 47 -14.44 -0.91 -0.37
CA ARG A 47 -15.86 -0.73 -0.12
C ARG A 47 -16.73 -1.61 -1.01
N LYS A 48 -16.45 -1.66 -2.31
CA LYS A 48 -17.23 -2.43 -3.30
C LYS A 48 -17.13 -3.94 -3.08
N ASN A 49 -16.02 -4.42 -2.52
CA ASN A 49 -15.83 -5.82 -2.18
C ASN A 49 -16.22 -6.18 -0.73
N GLY A 50 -16.66 -5.21 0.06
CA GLY A 50 -17.15 -5.44 1.42
C GLY A 50 -16.09 -5.81 2.45
N PHE A 51 -14.82 -5.45 2.23
CA PHE A 51 -13.78 -5.70 3.21
C PHE A 51 -13.96 -4.81 4.44
N PRO A 52 -13.83 -5.35 5.67
CA PRO A 52 -13.98 -4.58 6.92
C PRO A 52 -12.84 -3.56 7.11
N GLY A 53 -11.70 -3.78 6.49
CA GLY A 53 -10.50 -2.95 6.56
C GLY A 53 -9.35 -3.58 5.79
N VAL A 54 -8.17 -3.06 5.99
CA VAL A 54 -6.95 -3.54 5.33
C VAL A 54 -5.83 -3.79 6.34
N LEU A 55 -4.89 -4.65 5.95
CA LEU A 55 -3.62 -4.82 6.65
C LEU A 55 -2.47 -4.80 5.64
N LEU A 56 -1.30 -4.37 6.08
CA LEU A 56 -0.11 -4.32 5.26
C LEU A 56 1.15 -4.57 6.08
N GLY A 57 2.17 -5.08 5.41
CA GLY A 57 3.51 -5.14 5.97
C GLY A 57 4.13 -3.73 6.01
N VAL A 58 4.59 -3.29 7.18
CA VAL A 58 5.31 -2.02 7.34
C VAL A 58 6.78 -2.35 7.59
N SER A 59 7.64 -2.01 6.62
CA SER A 59 9.05 -2.39 6.63
C SER A 59 10.00 -1.30 7.15
N GLY A 60 9.47 -0.09 7.42
CA GLY A 60 10.29 1.12 7.62
C GLY A 60 10.77 1.74 6.29
N GLY A 61 10.42 1.15 5.15
CA GLY A 61 10.71 1.69 3.82
C GLY A 61 9.61 2.60 3.29
N ILE A 62 9.98 3.53 2.40
CA ILE A 62 9.10 4.58 1.86
C ILE A 62 7.88 4.04 1.11
N ASP A 63 7.99 2.88 0.45
CA ASP A 63 6.88 2.26 -0.30
C ASP A 63 5.76 1.82 0.65
N SER A 64 6.11 1.10 1.70
CA SER A 64 5.15 0.70 2.72
C SER A 64 4.59 1.89 3.50
N ALA A 65 5.40 2.94 3.70
CA ALA A 65 4.97 4.19 4.33
C ALA A 65 3.92 4.91 3.49
N LEU A 66 4.17 5.08 2.19
CA LEU A 66 3.21 5.70 1.27
C LEU A 66 1.91 4.88 1.17
N CYS A 67 2.01 3.55 1.08
CA CYS A 67 0.83 2.68 1.08
C CYS A 67 0.00 2.80 2.36
N ALA A 68 0.66 2.89 3.53
CA ALA A 68 -0.03 3.09 4.81
C ALA A 68 -0.75 4.44 4.85
N ALA A 69 -0.11 5.52 4.40
CA ALA A 69 -0.72 6.85 4.32
C ALA A 69 -1.93 6.86 3.36
N ILE A 70 -1.80 6.28 2.16
CA ILE A 70 -2.89 6.13 1.20
C ILE A 70 -4.06 5.33 1.82
N ALA A 71 -3.76 4.25 2.55
CA ALA A 71 -4.78 3.43 3.19
C ALA A 71 -5.54 4.20 4.28
N VAL A 72 -4.84 4.98 5.10
CA VAL A 72 -5.47 5.80 6.13
C VAL A 72 -6.30 6.94 5.52
N ASP A 73 -5.80 7.60 4.49
CA ASP A 73 -6.54 8.63 3.76
C ASP A 73 -7.82 8.07 3.11
N ALA A 74 -7.75 6.83 2.61
CA ALA A 74 -8.88 6.17 1.98
C ALA A 74 -9.95 5.69 2.96
N LEU A 75 -9.56 5.13 4.11
CA LEU A 75 -10.41 4.31 4.96
C LEU A 75 -10.58 4.85 6.39
N GLY A 76 -9.61 5.62 6.88
CA GLY A 76 -9.46 5.98 8.29
C GLY A 76 -8.53 5.03 9.04
N ALA A 77 -7.89 5.54 10.09
CA ALA A 77 -6.89 4.80 10.87
C ALA A 77 -7.46 3.54 11.56
N ASP A 78 -8.71 3.57 11.96
CA ASP A 78 -9.45 2.47 12.59
C ASP A 78 -9.59 1.22 11.70
N LYS A 79 -9.46 1.40 10.39
CA LYS A 79 -9.58 0.33 9.37
C LYS A 79 -8.24 -0.13 8.78
N VAL A 80 -7.15 0.40 9.28
CA VAL A 80 -5.80 0.07 8.79
C VAL A 80 -4.98 -0.57 9.89
N ARG A 81 -4.30 -1.67 9.56
CA ARG A 81 -3.44 -2.40 10.48
C ARG A 81 -2.05 -2.57 9.86
N GLY A 82 -1.03 -2.01 10.51
CA GLY A 82 0.38 -2.15 10.15
C GLY A 82 1.02 -3.32 10.88
N ILE A 83 1.74 -4.18 10.16
CA ILE A 83 2.43 -5.34 10.72
C ILE A 83 3.89 -5.29 10.32
N MET A 84 4.77 -5.19 11.31
CA MET A 84 6.21 -5.33 11.13
C MET A 84 6.61 -6.79 11.28
N LEU A 85 7.34 -7.33 10.31
CA LEU A 85 7.72 -8.73 10.24
C LEU A 85 9.26 -8.86 10.20
N PRO A 86 9.94 -8.54 11.33
CA PRO A 86 11.40 -8.49 11.34
C PRO A 86 12.03 -9.88 11.33
N PHE A 87 13.22 -9.94 10.76
CA PHE A 87 14.14 -11.06 10.88
C PHE A 87 15.44 -10.58 11.53
N LYS A 88 16.34 -11.48 11.87
CA LYS A 88 17.60 -11.20 12.60
C LYS A 88 18.50 -10.11 12.00
N TYR A 89 18.34 -9.81 10.73
CA TYR A 89 19.12 -8.79 10.02
C TYR A 89 18.36 -7.47 9.79
N THR A 90 17.15 -7.35 10.33
CA THR A 90 16.38 -6.11 10.22
C THR A 90 17.06 -5.00 11.02
N ALA A 91 17.41 -3.90 10.35
CA ALA A 91 18.09 -2.78 10.99
C ALA A 91 17.19 -2.09 12.02
N GLN A 92 17.77 -1.61 13.13
CA GLN A 92 17.01 -0.91 14.18
C GLN A 92 16.28 0.31 13.62
N VAL A 93 16.91 1.09 12.73
CA VAL A 93 16.27 2.25 12.08
C VAL A 93 14.97 1.87 11.37
N SER A 94 14.91 0.71 10.73
CA SER A 94 13.67 0.26 10.07
C SER A 94 12.55 -0.06 11.06
N LEU A 95 12.89 -0.55 12.24
CA LEU A 95 11.92 -0.80 13.32
C LEU A 95 11.39 0.53 13.89
N ASP A 96 12.30 1.48 14.12
CA ASP A 96 11.98 2.79 14.67
C ASP A 96 11.11 3.59 13.66
N ASP A 97 11.50 3.64 12.38
CA ASP A 97 10.74 4.32 11.33
C ASP A 97 9.33 3.73 11.16
N ALA A 98 9.19 2.39 11.22
CA ALA A 98 7.89 1.75 11.15
C ALA A 98 7.00 2.09 12.35
N ALA A 99 7.58 2.14 13.55
CA ALA A 99 6.87 2.50 14.77
C ALA A 99 6.45 3.98 14.76
N GLU A 100 7.34 4.89 14.37
CA GLU A 100 7.04 6.33 14.25
C GLU A 100 5.94 6.59 13.22
N LEU A 101 6.05 6.01 12.03
CA LEU A 101 5.04 6.15 10.98
C LEU A 101 3.66 5.69 11.45
N THR A 102 3.58 4.50 12.04
CA THR A 102 2.30 3.92 12.46
C THR A 102 1.67 4.71 13.61
N LYS A 103 2.50 5.27 14.50
CA LYS A 103 2.07 6.21 15.55
C LYS A 103 1.57 7.52 14.95
N ALA A 104 2.28 8.11 13.98
CA ALA A 104 1.87 9.34 13.31
C ALA A 104 0.54 9.18 12.56
N LEU A 105 0.34 8.03 11.91
CA LEU A 105 -0.90 7.68 11.23
C LEU A 105 -2.04 7.27 12.19
N GLY A 106 -1.76 6.99 13.46
CA GLY A 106 -2.74 6.55 14.44
C GLY A 106 -3.29 5.14 14.19
N ILE A 107 -2.57 4.29 13.48
CA ILE A 107 -3.02 2.94 13.13
C ILE A 107 -2.61 1.90 14.17
N ARG A 108 -3.35 0.79 14.22
CA ARG A 108 -2.94 -0.38 14.99
C ARG A 108 -1.63 -0.94 14.42
N TYR A 109 -0.65 -1.13 15.29
CA TYR A 109 0.68 -1.63 14.94
C TYR A 109 1.05 -2.87 15.73
N GLU A 110 1.62 -3.86 15.06
CA GLU A 110 2.07 -5.10 15.66
C GLU A 110 3.42 -5.52 15.10
N VAL A 111 4.26 -6.09 15.94
CA VAL A 111 5.56 -6.65 15.56
C VAL A 111 5.50 -8.16 15.71
N LEU A 112 5.68 -8.88 14.61
CA LEU A 112 5.65 -10.34 14.53
C LEU A 112 6.97 -10.85 13.97
N PRO A 113 7.97 -11.18 14.81
CA PRO A 113 9.25 -11.73 14.35
C PRO A 113 9.05 -13.05 13.60
N ILE A 114 9.71 -13.19 12.43
CA ILE A 114 9.55 -14.37 11.57
C ILE A 114 10.62 -15.44 11.81
N ALA A 115 11.53 -15.23 12.78
CA ALA A 115 12.71 -16.08 12.98
C ALA A 115 12.34 -17.55 13.21
N ASP A 116 11.36 -17.84 14.06
CA ASP A 116 10.99 -19.23 14.38
C ASP A 116 10.43 -19.96 13.15
N ALA A 117 9.62 -19.28 12.34
CA ALA A 117 9.07 -19.86 11.11
C ALA A 117 10.19 -20.14 10.08
N VAL A 118 11.05 -19.15 9.84
CA VAL A 118 12.17 -19.29 8.90
C VAL A 118 13.16 -20.39 9.35
N ASN A 119 13.53 -20.40 10.65
CA ASN A 119 14.39 -21.45 11.20
C ASN A 119 13.75 -22.84 11.10
N GLY A 120 12.41 -22.91 11.25
CA GLY A 120 11.65 -24.16 11.04
C GLY A 120 11.79 -24.68 9.61
N PHE A 121 11.61 -23.80 8.62
CA PHE A 121 11.83 -24.14 7.21
C PHE A 121 13.28 -24.53 6.92
N GLU A 122 14.26 -23.77 7.41
CA GLU A 122 15.69 -24.09 7.24
C GLU A 122 16.03 -25.47 7.82
N LYS A 123 15.45 -25.84 8.97
CA LYS A 123 15.61 -27.16 9.58
C LYS A 123 15.01 -28.25 8.71
N ILE A 124 13.81 -28.07 8.17
CA ILE A 124 13.16 -29.05 7.27
C ILE A 124 13.97 -29.23 5.99
N LEU A 125 14.50 -28.14 5.43
CA LEU A 125 15.23 -28.10 4.18
C LEU A 125 16.72 -28.48 4.32
N SER A 126 17.22 -28.74 5.53
CA SER A 126 18.63 -29.03 5.78
C SER A 126 19.17 -30.22 5.00
N VAL A 127 18.34 -31.26 4.81
CA VAL A 127 18.73 -32.45 4.02
C VAL A 127 18.65 -32.18 2.51
N PRO A 128 17.56 -31.63 1.94
CA PRO A 128 17.50 -31.27 0.53
C PRO A 128 18.57 -30.25 0.11
N PHE A 129 19.03 -29.37 1.00
CA PHE A 129 20.00 -28.31 0.70
C PHE A 129 21.46 -28.70 1.10
N ALA A 130 21.65 -29.92 1.52
CA ALA A 130 23.01 -30.38 1.92
C ALA A 130 24.04 -30.21 0.78
N GLY A 131 25.10 -29.48 1.05
CA GLY A 131 26.16 -29.20 0.06
C GLY A 131 25.88 -28.08 -0.92
N LEU A 132 24.67 -27.42 -0.85
CA LEU A 132 24.36 -26.25 -1.66
C LEU A 132 24.75 -24.96 -0.92
N ALA A 133 25.25 -23.98 -1.68
CA ALA A 133 25.58 -22.67 -1.15
C ALA A 133 24.26 -21.86 -0.92
N ARG A 134 24.27 -20.94 0.04
CA ARG A 134 23.16 -19.97 0.22
C ARG A 134 23.10 -19.02 -0.96
N ASP A 135 21.88 -18.68 -1.39
CA ASP A 135 21.61 -17.78 -2.50
C ASP A 135 20.31 -16.99 -2.26
N ILE A 136 19.66 -16.55 -3.32
CA ILE A 136 18.37 -15.85 -3.28
C ILE A 136 17.22 -16.69 -2.67
N THR A 137 17.41 -18.00 -2.54
CA THR A 137 16.38 -18.91 -2.01
C THR A 137 16.01 -18.57 -0.58
N GLU A 138 16.99 -18.23 0.26
CA GLU A 138 16.77 -17.89 1.65
C GLU A 138 16.06 -16.53 1.82
N GLU A 139 16.31 -15.57 0.93
CA GLU A 139 15.60 -14.31 0.88
C GLU A 139 14.14 -14.51 0.45
N ASN A 140 13.95 -15.32 -0.60
CA ASN A 140 12.60 -15.69 -1.06
C ASN A 140 11.82 -16.45 0.01
N LEU A 141 12.47 -17.30 0.80
CA LEU A 141 11.84 -17.99 1.91
C LEU A 141 11.34 -17.03 2.96
N GLN A 142 12.10 -15.99 3.30
CA GLN A 142 11.68 -14.94 4.23
C GLN A 142 10.51 -14.12 3.66
N ALA A 143 10.58 -13.72 2.39
CA ALA A 143 9.50 -12.97 1.73
C ALA A 143 8.19 -13.78 1.73
N ARG A 144 8.24 -15.07 1.39
CA ARG A 144 7.09 -15.99 1.43
C ARG A 144 6.57 -16.21 2.84
N THR A 145 7.44 -16.32 3.83
CA THR A 145 7.04 -16.44 5.25
C THR A 145 6.24 -15.20 5.67
N ARG A 146 6.70 -14.00 5.34
CA ARG A 146 5.96 -12.75 5.60
C ARG A 146 4.60 -12.75 4.89
N GLY A 147 4.58 -13.10 3.61
CA GLY A 147 3.35 -13.19 2.83
C GLY A 147 2.34 -14.19 3.44
N THR A 148 2.80 -15.36 3.86
CA THR A 148 1.96 -16.38 4.50
C THR A 148 1.35 -15.88 5.82
N LEU A 149 2.11 -15.20 6.67
CA LEU A 149 1.63 -14.64 7.93
C LEU A 149 0.58 -13.54 7.70
N LEU A 150 0.84 -12.63 6.76
CA LEU A 150 -0.13 -11.58 6.38
C LEU A 150 -1.43 -12.21 5.86
N MET A 151 -1.34 -13.19 4.98
CA MET A 151 -2.52 -13.89 4.44
C MET A 151 -3.28 -14.68 5.50
N ALA A 152 -2.59 -15.30 6.46
CA ALA A 152 -3.24 -15.99 7.57
C ALA A 152 -4.06 -15.02 8.44
N ILE A 153 -3.51 -13.84 8.74
CA ILE A 153 -4.22 -12.79 9.47
C ILE A 153 -5.41 -12.27 8.64
N SER A 154 -5.21 -12.04 7.35
CA SER A 154 -6.26 -11.65 6.41
C SER A 154 -7.43 -12.63 6.43
N ASN A 155 -7.16 -13.90 6.25
CA ASN A 155 -8.18 -14.95 6.25
C ASN A 155 -8.94 -15.03 7.57
N LYS A 156 -8.26 -14.81 8.70
CA LYS A 156 -8.88 -14.88 10.03
C LYS A 156 -9.72 -13.66 10.35
N THR A 157 -9.36 -12.49 9.84
CA THR A 157 -10.01 -11.21 10.18
C THR A 157 -10.94 -10.70 9.09
N GLY A 158 -10.86 -11.24 7.88
CA GLY A 158 -11.56 -10.73 6.70
C GLY A 158 -10.95 -9.46 6.11
N ALA A 159 -9.93 -8.87 6.74
CA ALA A 159 -9.26 -7.68 6.24
C ALA A 159 -8.40 -7.99 5.03
N MET A 160 -8.42 -7.15 4.01
CA MET A 160 -7.64 -7.33 2.79
C MET A 160 -6.17 -6.98 3.00
N VAL A 161 -5.25 -7.80 2.46
CA VAL A 161 -3.83 -7.45 2.40
C VAL A 161 -3.58 -6.44 1.29
N VAL A 162 -2.94 -5.33 1.63
CA VAL A 162 -2.42 -4.34 0.67
C VAL A 162 -0.96 -4.65 0.41
N THR A 163 -0.59 -4.78 -0.86
CA THR A 163 0.81 -4.93 -1.29
C THR A 163 1.48 -3.58 -1.48
N THR A 164 2.80 -3.55 -1.42
CA THR A 164 3.57 -2.30 -1.39
C THR A 164 4.63 -2.21 -2.50
N GLY A 165 4.53 -3.08 -3.52
CA GLY A 165 5.46 -3.09 -4.65
C GLY A 165 5.20 -1.92 -5.61
N ASN A 166 6.25 -1.21 -6.01
CA ASN A 166 6.18 -0.12 -6.97
C ASN A 166 6.45 -0.59 -8.41
N LYS A 167 6.18 0.29 -9.38
CA LYS A 167 6.36 -0.01 -10.80
C LYS A 167 7.82 -0.32 -11.18
N SER A 168 8.80 0.34 -10.55
CA SER A 168 10.21 0.07 -10.83
C SER A 168 10.60 -1.35 -10.46
N GLU A 169 10.16 -1.84 -9.30
CA GLU A 169 10.39 -3.22 -8.86
C GLU A 169 9.74 -4.23 -9.82
N MET A 170 8.47 -3.98 -10.20
CA MET A 170 7.77 -4.83 -11.17
C MET A 170 8.47 -4.85 -12.53
N SER A 171 8.99 -3.71 -12.99
CA SER A 171 9.62 -3.57 -14.30
C SER A 171 10.94 -4.35 -14.43
N VAL A 172 11.67 -4.54 -13.32
CA VAL A 172 12.94 -5.27 -13.30
C VAL A 172 12.80 -6.69 -12.72
N GLY A 173 11.58 -7.11 -12.37
CA GLY A 173 11.34 -8.43 -11.77
C GLY A 173 11.84 -8.56 -10.33
N TYR A 174 12.05 -7.46 -9.63
CA TYR A 174 12.44 -7.47 -8.21
C TYR A 174 11.20 -7.65 -7.33
N ALA A 175 10.66 -8.85 -7.38
CA ALA A 175 9.47 -9.24 -6.62
C ALA A 175 9.46 -10.74 -6.38
N THR A 176 9.01 -11.17 -5.22
CA THR A 176 8.92 -12.59 -4.87
C THR A 176 7.50 -13.09 -5.02
N LEU A 177 7.28 -13.98 -5.98
CA LEU A 177 5.99 -14.64 -6.18
C LEU A 177 5.58 -15.40 -4.90
N TYR A 178 4.35 -15.21 -4.47
CA TYR A 178 3.80 -15.72 -3.19
C TYR A 178 4.49 -15.17 -1.92
N GLY A 179 5.25 -14.07 -2.07
CA GLY A 179 5.90 -13.36 -0.97
C GLY A 179 5.35 -11.93 -0.82
N ASP A 180 6.17 -10.95 -1.22
CA ASP A 180 5.82 -9.52 -1.18
C ASP A 180 4.72 -9.11 -2.17
N MET A 181 4.44 -9.97 -3.16
CA MET A 181 3.31 -9.78 -4.10
C MET A 181 1.96 -10.27 -3.55
N ASN A 182 1.92 -10.88 -2.35
CA ASN A 182 0.68 -11.36 -1.77
C ASN A 182 -0.22 -10.19 -1.33
N GLY A 183 -1.43 -10.15 -1.87
CA GLY A 183 -2.44 -9.16 -1.50
C GLY A 183 -3.54 -9.01 -2.53
N GLY A 184 -4.60 -8.30 -2.14
CA GLY A 184 -5.77 -8.07 -2.97
C GLY A 184 -5.70 -6.76 -3.79
N PHE A 185 -4.87 -5.82 -3.38
CA PHE A 185 -4.72 -4.52 -4.04
C PHE A 185 -3.33 -3.94 -3.82
N ASN A 186 -2.78 -3.32 -4.86
CA ASN A 186 -1.50 -2.61 -4.82
C ASN A 186 -1.69 -1.15 -5.23
N PRO A 187 -1.74 -0.20 -4.27
CA PRO A 187 -2.06 1.19 -4.58
C PRO A 187 -0.97 1.94 -5.36
N ILE A 188 0.28 1.46 -5.30
CA ILE A 188 1.43 2.14 -5.93
C ILE A 188 2.05 1.35 -7.09
N LYS A 189 1.38 0.31 -7.58
CA LYS A 189 1.93 -0.56 -8.63
C LYS A 189 2.25 0.17 -9.95
N ASP A 190 1.57 1.28 -10.22
CA ASP A 190 1.75 2.08 -11.43
C ASP A 190 2.67 3.30 -11.22
N LEU A 191 3.20 3.48 -10.00
CA LEU A 191 4.13 4.55 -9.65
C LEU A 191 5.59 4.08 -9.73
N TYR A 192 6.43 4.80 -10.45
CA TYR A 192 7.87 4.60 -10.39
C TYR A 192 8.44 5.02 -9.03
N LYS A 193 9.58 4.48 -8.66
CA LYS A 193 10.23 4.80 -7.37
C LYS A 193 10.43 6.30 -7.15
N THR A 194 10.75 7.05 -8.20
CA THR A 194 10.88 8.51 -8.14
C THR A 194 9.55 9.20 -7.84
N GLU A 195 8.45 8.65 -8.33
CA GLU A 195 7.10 9.16 -8.06
C GLU A 195 6.67 8.84 -6.63
N VAL A 196 7.01 7.67 -6.12
CA VAL A 196 6.80 7.33 -4.70
C VAL A 196 7.44 8.37 -3.79
N PHE A 197 8.69 8.78 -4.07
CA PHE A 197 9.34 9.87 -3.31
C PHE A 197 8.65 11.22 -3.46
N ARG A 198 8.19 11.57 -4.67
CA ARG A 198 7.46 12.84 -4.89
C ARG A 198 6.14 12.86 -4.14
N LEU A 199 5.35 11.78 -4.26
CA LEU A 199 4.05 11.69 -3.60
C LEU A 199 4.17 11.63 -2.07
N SER A 200 5.23 11.01 -1.54
CA SER A 200 5.49 11.02 -0.09
C SER A 200 5.79 12.43 0.41
N ARG A 201 6.62 13.21 -0.32
CA ARG A 201 6.87 14.63 0.02
C ARG A 201 5.59 15.47 -0.10
N LEU A 202 4.79 15.23 -1.15
CA LEU A 202 3.50 15.92 -1.31
C LEU A 202 2.59 15.64 -0.12
N ARG A 203 2.50 14.38 0.31
CA ARG A 203 1.61 13.98 1.41
C ARG A 203 1.98 14.60 2.75
N ASN A 204 3.25 14.88 2.98
CA ASN A 204 3.68 15.61 4.19
C ASN A 204 3.10 17.04 4.26
N ALA A 205 2.82 17.65 3.11
CA ALA A 205 2.34 19.03 3.02
C ALA A 205 0.88 19.16 2.58
N TRP A 206 0.28 18.10 2.04
CA TRP A 206 -1.06 18.14 1.46
C TRP A 206 -1.72 16.76 1.47
N LYS A 207 -3.03 16.74 1.58
CA LYS A 207 -3.87 15.55 1.35
C LYS A 207 -5.11 15.92 0.54
N PRO A 208 -5.77 14.98 -0.16
CA PRO A 208 -7.01 15.23 -0.87
C PRO A 208 -8.13 15.68 0.08
N ASP A 209 -9.06 16.50 -0.41
CA ASP A 209 -10.27 16.82 0.31
C ASP A 209 -11.07 15.54 0.65
N GLY A 210 -11.59 15.46 1.85
CA GLY A 210 -12.28 14.27 2.34
C GLY A 210 -11.38 13.08 2.71
N ALA A 211 -10.06 13.20 2.60
CA ALA A 211 -9.12 12.20 3.12
C ALA A 211 -9.22 12.10 4.65
N ARG A 212 -9.16 10.87 5.17
CA ARG A 212 -9.41 10.56 6.59
C ARG A 212 -8.16 10.57 7.46
N GLY A 213 -6.99 10.62 6.86
CA GLY A 213 -5.72 10.66 7.56
C GLY A 213 -5.43 11.99 8.25
N PRO A 214 -4.40 12.04 9.12
CA PRO A 214 -3.97 13.26 9.80
C PRO A 214 -3.37 14.26 8.81
N ASP A 215 -3.24 15.53 9.22
CA ASP A 215 -2.50 16.55 8.51
C ASP A 215 -1.01 16.37 8.82
N GLY A 216 -0.17 16.25 7.79
CA GLY A 216 1.27 16.02 7.91
C GLY A 216 1.62 14.63 8.48
N VAL A 217 2.40 13.86 7.76
CA VAL A 217 2.86 12.52 8.20
C VAL A 217 4.35 12.39 7.93
#